data_0a7b4d4aed7d2215087c1dd7613e4356
#
_entry.id   0a7b4d4aed7d2215087c1dd7613e4356
#
_cell.length_a   1.000
_cell.length_b   1.000
_cell.length_c   1.000
_cell.angle_alpha   90.00
_cell.angle_beta   90.00
_cell.angle_gamma   90.00
#
_symmetry.space_group_name_H-M   'P 1'
#
loop_
_entity.id
_entity.type
_entity.pdbx_description
1 polymer ?
#
loop_
_entity_poly.entity_id
_entity_poly.type
_entity_poly.pdbx_seq_one_letter_code
_entity_poly.pdbx_strand_id
1 'polypeptide(L)'
;PALDVREEEQPTAVRDRDHYVLAFDVPDPETGEVIADAGKALSDTLREKLIEAGVTKVDVLLPAGRSESPLIKNTLAKDPTNTNNWSPDERKKWVKADDSIEEQQKKLTEAGETHALRSIYGLLRPGDAPNKETAKQALERLFFSPKRYDLGRVGRYKINQRLAPSTDASTTVLTKDDFVAILRYLVELHEGRGHVDD
;
A
#
# COMPACT_ATOMS: atom_id res chain seq x y z
N PRO A 1 -10.90 -8.18 3.88
CA PRO A 1 -12.23 -8.72 4.11
C PRO A 1 -13.29 -7.65 3.91
N ALA A 2 -14.47 -8.06 3.41
CA ALA A 2 -15.58 -7.16 3.23
C ALA A 2 -16.29 -6.92 4.58
N LEU A 3 -16.49 -5.66 4.91
CA LEU A 3 -17.23 -5.22 6.10
C LEU A 3 -18.64 -4.75 5.66
N ASP A 4 -19.70 -5.19 6.34
CA ASP A 4 -21.02 -4.64 6.13
C ASP A 4 -21.13 -3.28 6.82
N VAL A 5 -21.43 -2.25 6.04
CA VAL A 5 -21.49 -0.86 6.53
C VAL A 5 -22.72 -0.61 7.41
N ARG A 6 -23.76 -1.48 7.31
CA ARG A 6 -25.03 -1.35 8.01
C ARG A 6 -25.07 -2.04 9.38
N GLU A 7 -24.17 -2.98 9.65
CA GLU A 7 -24.16 -3.68 10.93
C GLU A 7 -23.76 -2.75 12.07
N GLU A 8 -24.72 -2.40 12.89
CA GLU A 8 -24.52 -1.63 14.15
C GLU A 8 -23.96 -2.49 15.28
N GLU A 9 -24.11 -3.80 15.21
CA GLU A 9 -23.77 -4.73 16.27
C GLU A 9 -22.68 -5.71 15.82
N GLN A 10 -21.43 -5.36 16.08
CA GLN A 10 -20.46 -6.42 16.39
C GLN A 10 -20.05 -6.28 17.86
N PRO A 11 -20.37 -7.30 18.69
CA PRO A 11 -20.08 -7.26 20.10
C PRO A 11 -18.56 -7.28 20.30
N THR A 12 -18.08 -6.37 21.10
CA THR A 12 -16.70 -6.24 21.61
C THR A 12 -15.67 -5.44 20.82
N ALA A 13 -15.93 -5.03 19.58
CA ALA A 13 -14.98 -4.22 18.80
C ALA A 13 -15.37 -2.73 18.67
N VAL A 14 -16.35 -2.25 19.44
CA VAL A 14 -16.95 -0.90 19.29
C VAL A 14 -15.97 0.24 19.61
N ARG A 15 -14.84 -0.03 20.27
CA ARG A 15 -13.78 0.98 20.48
C ARG A 15 -12.76 1.09 19.36
N ASP A 16 -12.80 0.18 18.38
CA ASP A 16 -11.79 0.09 17.31
C ASP A 16 -12.31 0.51 15.94
N ARG A 17 -13.52 1.08 15.80
CA ARG A 17 -14.07 1.50 14.49
C ARG A 17 -13.20 2.53 13.79
N ASP A 18 -12.52 3.40 14.53
CA ASP A 18 -11.59 4.40 13.99
C ASP A 18 -10.31 3.79 13.40
N HIS A 19 -10.12 2.48 13.52
CA HIS A 19 -8.93 1.78 13.06
C HIS A 19 -9.12 1.07 11.71
N TYR A 20 -10.35 0.94 11.20
CA TYR A 20 -10.57 0.39 9.87
C TYR A 20 -10.19 1.40 8.80
N VAL A 21 -9.43 0.94 7.83
CA VAL A 21 -9.00 1.75 6.69
C VAL A 21 -9.53 1.08 5.43
N LEU A 22 -10.09 1.86 4.51
CA LEU A 22 -10.58 1.35 3.24
C LEU A 22 -9.43 0.73 2.44
N ALA A 23 -9.64 -0.49 1.93
CA ALA A 23 -8.65 -1.19 1.12
C ALA A 23 -8.60 -0.66 -0.31
N PHE A 24 -9.73 -0.21 -0.84
CA PHE A 24 -9.92 0.29 -2.20
C PHE A 24 -10.77 1.56 -2.18
N ASP A 25 -10.71 2.30 -3.28
CA ASP A 25 -11.63 3.40 -3.52
C ASP A 25 -13.07 2.86 -3.56
N VAL A 26 -14.00 3.60 -2.94
CA VAL A 26 -15.40 3.23 -2.89
C VAL A 26 -16.18 4.15 -3.81
N PRO A 27 -16.61 3.64 -4.99
CA PRO A 27 -17.45 4.41 -5.90
C PRO A 27 -18.91 4.44 -5.43
N ASP A 28 -19.60 5.48 -5.78
CA ASP A 28 -21.05 5.57 -5.69
C ASP A 28 -21.68 4.60 -6.71
N PRO A 29 -22.59 3.70 -6.27
CA PRO A 29 -23.21 2.73 -7.16
C PRO A 29 -24.07 3.34 -8.29
N GLU A 30 -24.58 4.57 -8.10
CA GLU A 30 -25.45 5.23 -9.06
C GLU A 30 -24.69 6.16 -10.01
N THR A 31 -23.73 6.91 -9.49
CA THR A 31 -23.01 7.94 -10.26
C THR A 31 -21.64 7.49 -10.75
N GLY A 32 -21.06 6.46 -10.10
CA GLY A 32 -19.69 6.02 -10.34
C GLY A 32 -18.60 6.95 -9.78
N GLU A 33 -18.99 8.06 -9.14
CA GLU A 33 -18.03 8.96 -8.50
C GLU A 33 -17.45 8.32 -7.23
N VAL A 34 -16.17 8.60 -6.95
CA VAL A 34 -15.51 8.08 -5.76
C VAL A 34 -15.99 8.85 -4.51
N ILE A 35 -16.74 8.17 -3.65
CA ILE A 35 -17.20 8.70 -2.36
C ILE A 35 -16.05 8.77 -1.36
N ALA A 36 -15.19 7.75 -1.37
CA ALA A 36 -14.06 7.66 -0.46
C ALA A 36 -12.88 6.95 -1.11
N ASP A 37 -11.70 7.52 -0.93
CA ASP A 37 -10.44 6.98 -1.45
C ASP A 37 -9.90 5.84 -0.59
N ALA A 38 -9.16 4.93 -1.19
CA ALA A 38 -8.38 3.91 -0.49
C ALA A 38 -7.45 4.54 0.56
N GLY A 39 -7.24 3.85 1.67
CA GLY A 39 -6.42 4.34 2.77
C GLY A 39 -7.13 5.33 3.70
N LYS A 40 -8.37 5.72 3.43
CA LYS A 40 -9.15 6.59 4.31
C LYS A 40 -9.71 5.81 5.50
N ALA A 41 -9.64 6.42 6.70
CA ALA A 41 -10.23 5.82 7.87
C ALA A 41 -11.76 5.80 7.77
N LEU A 42 -12.38 4.67 8.12
CA LEU A 42 -13.83 4.52 8.13
C LEU A 42 -14.42 5.18 9.39
N SER A 43 -14.53 6.51 9.36
CA SER A 43 -15.17 7.28 10.42
C SER A 43 -16.70 7.14 10.39
N ASP A 44 -17.38 7.44 11.49
CA ASP A 44 -18.85 7.41 11.54
C ASP A 44 -19.48 8.33 10.49
N THR A 45 -18.91 9.51 10.28
CA THR A 45 -19.37 10.46 9.24
C THR A 45 -19.18 9.93 7.81
N LEU A 46 -18.12 9.15 7.56
CA LEU A 46 -17.92 8.52 6.27
C LEU A 46 -18.88 7.34 6.08
N ARG A 47 -19.11 6.58 7.15
CA ARG A 47 -20.05 5.46 7.15
C ARG A 47 -21.47 5.92 6.81
N GLU A 48 -21.93 7.01 7.43
CA GLU A 48 -23.24 7.61 7.11
C GLU A 48 -23.35 7.97 5.62
N LYS A 49 -22.33 8.61 5.05
CA LYS A 49 -22.28 8.94 3.63
C LYS A 49 -22.34 7.72 2.72
N LEU A 50 -21.64 6.65 3.08
CA LEU A 50 -21.65 5.40 2.33
C LEU A 50 -23.02 4.73 2.37
N ILE A 51 -23.70 4.75 3.53
CA ILE A 51 -25.06 4.23 3.69
C ILE A 51 -26.05 5.04 2.88
N GLU A 52 -25.97 6.37 2.91
CA GLU A 52 -26.82 7.29 2.12
C GLU A 52 -26.65 7.03 0.61
N ALA A 53 -25.42 6.77 0.16
CA ALA A 53 -25.13 6.41 -1.23
C ALA A 53 -25.50 4.96 -1.60
N GLY A 54 -26.09 4.19 -0.67
CA GLY A 54 -26.56 2.82 -0.95
C GLY A 54 -25.44 1.76 -0.92
N VAL A 55 -24.21 2.12 -0.50
CA VAL A 55 -23.13 1.16 -0.34
C VAL A 55 -23.41 0.23 0.85
N THR A 56 -23.43 -1.07 0.62
CA THR A 56 -23.73 -2.06 1.67
C THR A 56 -22.47 -2.70 2.25
N LYS A 57 -21.41 -2.84 1.44
CA LYS A 57 -20.18 -3.52 1.84
C LYS A 57 -18.98 -2.75 1.33
N VAL A 58 -17.94 -2.67 2.16
CA VAL A 58 -16.65 -2.09 1.81
C VAL A 58 -15.54 -3.06 2.19
N ASP A 59 -14.50 -3.10 1.38
CA ASP A 59 -13.29 -3.84 1.73
C ASP A 59 -12.42 -2.98 2.63
N VAL A 60 -12.04 -3.53 3.77
CA VAL A 60 -11.19 -2.85 4.75
C VAL A 60 -9.90 -3.60 4.98
N LEU A 61 -8.84 -2.84 5.24
CA LEU A 61 -7.61 -3.38 5.79
C LEU A 61 -7.86 -3.64 7.29
N LEU A 62 -7.94 -4.91 7.65
CA LEU A 62 -7.96 -5.27 9.06
C LEU A 62 -6.58 -5.00 9.66
N PRO A 63 -6.51 -4.38 10.84
CA PRO A 63 -5.32 -4.50 11.66
C PRO A 63 -5.05 -6.00 11.84
N ALA A 64 -3.86 -6.44 11.48
CA ALA A 64 -3.49 -7.85 11.47
C ALA A 64 -3.63 -8.44 12.88
N GLY A 65 -4.68 -9.23 13.08
CA GLY A 65 -4.97 -9.90 14.33
C GLY A 65 -5.22 -8.94 15.51
N ARG A 66 -5.57 -9.44 16.67
CA ARG A 66 -5.80 -8.67 17.90
C ARG A 66 -4.59 -7.88 18.43
N SER A 67 -3.52 -7.83 17.69
CA SER A 67 -2.35 -7.01 17.94
C SER A 67 -2.57 -5.64 17.30
N GLU A 68 -2.72 -4.66 18.14
CA GLU A 68 -3.06 -3.28 17.87
C GLU A 68 -1.90 -2.47 17.27
N SER A 69 -1.04 -3.09 16.44
CA SER A 69 0.04 -2.34 15.81
C SER A 69 -0.52 -1.49 14.66
N PRO A 70 -0.66 -0.19 14.82
CA PRO A 70 -1.12 0.70 13.76
C PRO A 70 -0.03 0.94 12.70
N LEU A 71 0.97 0.06 12.63
CA LEU A 71 2.18 0.24 11.82
C LEU A 71 1.87 0.48 10.36
N ILE A 72 1.06 -0.40 9.75
CA ILE A 72 0.70 -0.28 8.32
C ILE A 72 -0.13 0.98 8.09
N LYS A 73 -1.15 1.23 8.93
CA LYS A 73 -1.99 2.44 8.88
C LYS A 73 -1.13 3.70 9.00
N ASN A 74 -0.26 3.75 9.99
CA ASN A 74 0.60 4.91 10.21
C ASN A 74 1.62 5.11 9.07
N THR A 75 2.09 4.03 8.48
CA THR A 75 2.99 4.08 7.31
C THR A 75 2.25 4.64 6.10
N LEU A 76 1.06 4.12 5.79
CA LEU A 76 0.23 4.61 4.68
C LEU A 76 -0.22 6.06 4.88
N ALA A 77 -0.58 6.45 6.11
CA ALA A 77 -0.98 7.82 6.42
C ALA A 77 0.18 8.83 6.32
N LYS A 78 1.42 8.38 6.52
CA LYS A 78 2.62 9.22 6.43
C LYS A 78 3.36 9.09 5.11
N ASP A 79 2.94 8.19 4.23
CA ASP A 79 3.58 7.96 2.95
C ASP A 79 3.40 9.18 2.03
N PRO A 80 4.48 9.92 1.72
CA PRO A 80 4.41 11.08 0.84
C PRO A 80 4.13 10.71 -0.62
N THR A 81 4.23 9.43 -0.97
CA THR A 81 3.96 8.93 -2.32
C THR A 81 2.50 8.54 -2.51
N ASN A 82 1.76 8.37 -1.41
CA ASN A 82 0.33 8.13 -1.45
C ASN A 82 -0.40 9.42 -1.88
N THR A 83 -0.91 9.42 -3.09
CA THR A 83 -1.58 10.57 -3.68
C THR A 83 -2.84 11.01 -2.93
N ASN A 84 -3.40 10.12 -2.09
CA ASN A 84 -4.53 10.48 -1.21
C ASN A 84 -4.13 11.45 -0.10
N ASN A 85 -2.85 11.46 0.27
CA ASN A 85 -2.29 12.41 1.25
C ASN A 85 -1.94 13.76 0.61
N TRP A 86 -2.02 13.89 -0.72
CA TRP A 86 -1.67 15.11 -1.42
C TRP A 86 -2.75 16.18 -1.28
N SER A 87 -2.30 17.41 -1.17
CA SER A 87 -3.22 18.56 -1.21
C SER A 87 -3.92 18.66 -2.57
N PRO A 88 -5.11 19.31 -2.64
CA PRO A 88 -5.80 19.52 -3.91
C PRO A 88 -4.91 20.23 -4.96
N ASP A 89 -4.03 21.12 -4.55
CA ASP A 89 -3.15 21.85 -5.46
C ASP A 89 -2.01 20.97 -6.00
N GLU A 90 -1.54 20.00 -5.23
CA GLU A 90 -0.59 19.01 -5.71
C GLU A 90 -1.23 18.06 -6.70
N ARG A 91 -2.44 17.58 -6.41
CA ARG A 91 -3.21 16.73 -7.33
C ARG A 91 -3.49 17.44 -8.66
N LYS A 92 -3.89 18.72 -8.65
CA LYS A 92 -4.13 19.53 -9.85
C LYS A 92 -2.93 19.66 -10.78
N LYS A 93 -1.71 19.46 -10.31
CA LYS A 93 -0.52 19.45 -11.17
C LYS A 93 -0.47 18.27 -12.12
N TRP A 94 -1.15 17.17 -11.77
CA TRP A 94 -1.15 15.93 -12.52
C TRP A 94 -2.46 15.63 -13.23
N VAL A 95 -3.56 16.13 -12.71
CA VAL A 95 -4.92 15.84 -13.15
C VAL A 95 -5.59 17.13 -13.60
N LYS A 96 -6.29 17.07 -14.73
CA LYS A 96 -7.10 18.18 -15.27
C LYS A 96 -8.56 17.99 -14.88
N ALA A 97 -9.30 19.10 -14.80
CA ALA A 97 -10.73 19.05 -14.50
C ALA A 97 -11.57 18.30 -15.54
N ASP A 98 -11.08 18.25 -16.79
CA ASP A 98 -11.76 17.59 -17.91
C ASP A 98 -11.40 16.10 -18.04
N ASP A 99 -10.50 15.59 -17.22
CA ASP A 99 -10.11 14.18 -17.24
C ASP A 99 -11.26 13.32 -16.68
N SER A 100 -11.53 12.18 -17.29
CA SER A 100 -12.43 11.18 -16.71
C SER A 100 -11.88 10.63 -15.38
N ILE A 101 -12.74 10.06 -14.56
CA ILE A 101 -12.34 9.51 -13.24
C ILE A 101 -11.25 8.45 -13.42
N GLU A 102 -11.39 7.58 -14.43
CA GLU A 102 -10.38 6.55 -14.72
C GLU A 102 -9.03 7.16 -15.14
N GLU A 103 -9.06 8.21 -15.97
CA GLU A 103 -7.85 8.93 -16.36
C GLU A 103 -7.21 9.65 -15.18
N GLN A 104 -8.00 10.24 -14.29
CA GLN A 104 -7.52 10.86 -13.07
C GLN A 104 -6.81 9.84 -12.17
N GLN A 105 -7.43 8.69 -11.91
CA GLN A 105 -6.82 7.62 -11.12
C GLN A 105 -5.53 7.10 -11.74
N LYS A 106 -5.52 6.87 -13.05
CA LYS A 106 -4.32 6.44 -13.77
C LYS A 106 -3.18 7.45 -13.63
N LYS A 107 -3.47 8.74 -13.85
CA LYS A 107 -2.46 9.83 -13.73
C LYS A 107 -1.95 9.96 -12.29
N LEU A 108 -2.82 9.85 -11.29
CA LEU A 108 -2.41 9.89 -9.87
C LEU A 108 -1.57 8.68 -9.50
N THR A 109 -1.89 7.48 -9.98
CA THR A 109 -1.07 6.29 -9.78
C THR A 109 0.32 6.45 -10.38
N GLU A 110 0.42 6.95 -11.61
CA GLU A 110 1.70 7.23 -12.26
C GLU A 110 2.50 8.33 -11.54
N ALA A 111 1.81 9.32 -11.01
CA ALA A 111 2.42 10.39 -10.22
C ALA A 111 2.99 9.86 -8.90
N GLY A 112 2.23 9.03 -8.17
CA GLY A 112 2.67 8.37 -6.95
C GLY A 112 3.88 7.46 -7.19
N GLU A 113 3.84 6.64 -8.25
CA GLU A 113 4.97 5.80 -8.66
C GLU A 113 6.21 6.64 -8.97
N THR A 114 6.04 7.73 -9.71
CA THR A 114 7.15 8.63 -10.05
C THR A 114 7.76 9.27 -8.82
N HIS A 115 6.92 9.71 -7.88
CA HIS A 115 7.36 10.28 -6.63
C HIS A 115 8.11 9.25 -5.77
N ALA A 116 7.60 8.02 -5.66
CA ALA A 116 8.25 6.92 -4.95
C ALA A 116 9.63 6.60 -5.53
N LEU A 117 9.72 6.44 -6.84
CA LEU A 117 11.00 6.16 -7.53
C LEU A 117 12.02 7.26 -7.29
N ARG A 118 11.62 8.53 -7.38
CA ARG A 118 12.51 9.68 -7.11
C ARG A 118 12.94 9.74 -5.66
N SER A 119 12.05 9.45 -4.72
CA SER A 119 12.37 9.42 -3.28
C SER A 119 13.39 8.33 -2.97
N ILE A 120 13.21 7.12 -3.49
CA ILE A 120 14.17 6.02 -3.32
C ILE A 120 15.52 6.38 -3.96
N TYR A 121 15.49 6.95 -5.17
CA TYR A 121 16.72 7.36 -5.85
C TYR A 121 17.46 8.44 -5.07
N GLY A 122 16.74 9.43 -4.51
CA GLY A 122 17.33 10.49 -3.68
C GLY A 122 18.02 9.98 -2.43
N LEU A 123 17.53 8.88 -1.84
CA LEU A 123 18.20 8.19 -0.72
C LEU A 123 19.50 7.50 -1.18
N LEU A 124 19.52 6.95 -2.39
CA LEU A 124 20.69 6.27 -2.95
C LEU A 124 21.75 7.26 -3.46
N ARG A 125 21.32 8.40 -4.00
CA ARG A 125 22.16 9.44 -4.58
C ARG A 125 21.67 10.83 -4.19
N PRO A 126 22.02 11.30 -3.01
CA PRO A 126 21.65 12.64 -2.55
C PRO A 126 22.20 13.72 -3.49
N GLY A 127 21.35 14.68 -3.84
CA GLY A 127 21.72 15.80 -4.70
C GLY A 127 21.41 15.62 -6.20
N ASP A 128 21.08 14.42 -6.65
CA ASP A 128 20.64 14.17 -8.01
C ASP A 128 19.11 14.30 -8.14
N ALA A 129 18.66 14.92 -9.24
CA ALA A 129 17.24 15.02 -9.59
C ALA A 129 16.93 14.17 -10.84
N PRO A 130 16.72 12.86 -10.72
CA PRO A 130 16.55 11.97 -11.84
C PRO A 130 15.18 12.14 -12.50
N ASN A 131 15.10 11.82 -13.78
CA ASN A 131 13.82 11.54 -14.41
C ASN A 131 13.30 10.15 -13.95
N LYS A 132 12.01 9.86 -14.23
CA LYS A 132 11.35 8.59 -13.84
C LYS A 132 12.13 7.37 -14.32
N GLU A 133 12.59 7.39 -15.58
CA GLU A 133 13.27 6.26 -16.20
C GLU A 133 14.63 5.96 -15.56
N THR A 134 15.42 7.01 -15.28
CA THR A 134 16.70 6.85 -14.58
C THR A 134 16.51 6.29 -13.17
N ALA A 135 15.52 6.79 -12.43
CA ALA A 135 15.21 6.30 -11.10
C ALA A 135 14.75 4.84 -11.13
N LYS A 136 13.88 4.47 -12.08
CA LYS A 136 13.41 3.10 -12.28
C LYS A 136 14.56 2.14 -12.59
N GLN A 137 15.42 2.51 -13.55
CA GLN A 137 16.59 1.69 -13.91
C GLN A 137 17.56 1.51 -12.73
N ALA A 138 17.73 2.53 -11.90
CA ALA A 138 18.58 2.42 -10.71
C ALA A 138 18.02 1.40 -9.72
N LEU A 139 16.70 1.43 -9.45
CA LEU A 139 16.02 0.46 -8.60
C LEU A 139 16.09 -0.96 -9.16
N GLU A 140 15.83 -1.11 -10.46
CA GLU A 140 15.90 -2.40 -11.15
C GLU A 140 17.30 -3.02 -11.07
N ARG A 141 18.34 -2.18 -11.26
CA ARG A 141 19.73 -2.64 -11.13
C ARG A 141 20.09 -3.04 -9.71
N LEU A 142 19.50 -2.40 -8.72
CA LEU A 142 19.84 -2.64 -7.32
C LEU A 142 19.35 -4.02 -6.83
N PHE A 143 18.11 -4.41 -7.20
CA PHE A 143 17.46 -5.59 -6.63
C PHE A 143 17.06 -6.67 -7.64
N PHE A 144 16.75 -6.28 -8.88
CA PHE A 144 16.10 -7.16 -9.86
C PHE A 144 16.99 -7.57 -11.04
N SER A 145 18.21 -7.06 -11.11
CA SER A 145 19.11 -7.37 -12.21
C SER A 145 20.04 -8.54 -11.88
N PRO A 146 19.98 -9.69 -12.60
CA PRO A 146 20.85 -10.84 -12.37
C PRO A 146 22.33 -10.53 -12.53
N LYS A 147 22.67 -9.46 -13.28
CA LYS A 147 24.06 -9.01 -13.47
C LYS A 147 24.64 -8.25 -12.25
N ARG A 148 23.79 -7.80 -11.36
CA ARG A 148 24.18 -6.91 -10.25
C ARG A 148 23.81 -7.46 -8.88
N TYR A 149 22.77 -8.29 -8.83
CA TYR A 149 22.25 -8.87 -7.60
C TYR A 149 22.06 -10.37 -7.77
N ASP A 150 22.67 -11.14 -6.92
CA ASP A 150 22.57 -12.61 -6.92
C ASP A 150 22.51 -13.09 -5.49
N LEU A 151 21.38 -13.67 -5.10
CA LEU A 151 21.17 -14.33 -3.83
C LEU A 151 21.94 -15.67 -3.73
N GLY A 152 22.31 -16.24 -4.86
CA GLY A 152 22.75 -17.61 -4.95
C GLY A 152 21.64 -18.60 -4.56
N ARG A 153 21.90 -19.88 -4.76
CA ARG A 153 20.93 -20.95 -4.42
C ARG A 153 20.66 -21.04 -2.92
N VAL A 154 21.70 -20.82 -2.12
CA VAL A 154 21.59 -20.91 -0.65
C VAL A 154 20.77 -19.74 -0.11
N GLY A 155 21.01 -18.54 -0.59
CA GLY A 155 20.23 -17.36 -0.18
C GLY A 155 18.75 -17.50 -0.56
N ARG A 156 18.46 -17.94 -1.80
CA ARG A 156 17.07 -18.21 -2.23
C ARG A 156 16.40 -19.29 -1.38
N TYR A 157 17.09 -20.37 -1.10
CA TYR A 157 16.58 -21.43 -0.24
C TYR A 157 16.21 -20.91 1.16
N LYS A 158 17.09 -20.12 1.78
CA LYS A 158 16.83 -19.54 3.12
C LYS A 158 15.64 -18.58 3.12
N ILE A 159 15.52 -17.73 2.10
CA ILE A 159 14.37 -16.82 1.96
C ILE A 159 13.08 -17.62 1.81
N ASN A 160 13.05 -18.60 0.93
CA ASN A 160 11.86 -19.43 0.70
C ASN A 160 11.50 -20.24 1.95
N GLN A 161 12.47 -20.77 2.66
CA GLN A 161 12.24 -21.51 3.91
C GLN A 161 11.65 -20.61 5.01
N ARG A 162 12.14 -19.37 5.13
CA ARG A 162 11.74 -18.49 6.23
C ARG A 162 10.49 -17.68 5.95
N LEU A 163 10.36 -17.16 4.77
CA LEU A 163 9.29 -16.21 4.40
C LEU A 163 8.18 -16.85 3.57
N ALA A 164 8.39 -18.10 3.12
CA ALA A 164 7.46 -18.86 2.28
C ALA A 164 6.85 -18.04 1.12
N PRO A 165 7.65 -17.25 0.36
CA PRO A 165 7.14 -16.56 -0.82
C PRO A 165 6.78 -17.59 -1.90
N SER A 166 5.94 -17.20 -2.86
CA SER A 166 5.59 -18.05 -4.02
C SER A 166 6.71 -18.15 -5.07
N THR A 167 7.88 -17.59 -4.78
CA THR A 167 9.00 -17.48 -5.75
C THR A 167 9.70 -18.81 -5.99
N ASP A 168 9.94 -19.10 -7.26
CA ASP A 168 10.66 -20.31 -7.69
C ASP A 168 12.08 -20.39 -7.10
N ALA A 169 12.49 -21.60 -6.71
CA ALA A 169 13.81 -21.86 -6.12
C ALA A 169 14.99 -21.57 -7.06
N SER A 170 14.77 -21.53 -8.36
CA SER A 170 15.79 -21.19 -9.36
C SER A 170 16.03 -19.70 -9.51
N THR A 171 15.13 -18.86 -8.99
CA THR A 171 15.21 -17.40 -9.09
C THR A 171 16.23 -16.84 -8.12
N THR A 172 17.33 -16.29 -8.61
CA THR A 172 18.44 -15.79 -7.78
C THR A 172 18.40 -14.28 -7.52
N VAL A 173 17.44 -13.56 -8.10
CA VAL A 173 17.18 -12.14 -7.84
C VAL A 173 15.97 -11.97 -6.92
N LEU A 174 15.86 -10.83 -6.25
CA LEU A 174 14.65 -10.51 -5.50
C LEU A 174 13.46 -10.30 -6.43
N THR A 175 12.28 -10.65 -5.96
CA THR A 175 11.00 -10.43 -6.65
C THR A 175 10.09 -9.51 -5.81
N LYS A 176 9.01 -9.04 -6.40
CA LYS A 176 8.00 -8.27 -5.65
C LYS A 176 7.39 -9.09 -4.52
N ASP A 177 7.19 -10.40 -4.73
CA ASP A 177 6.64 -11.30 -3.71
C ASP A 177 7.59 -11.45 -2.52
N ASP A 178 8.91 -11.47 -2.78
CA ASP A 178 9.91 -11.47 -1.70
C ASP A 178 9.80 -10.20 -0.85
N PHE A 179 9.63 -9.02 -1.47
CA PHE A 179 9.45 -7.76 -0.73
C PHE A 179 8.18 -7.78 0.14
N VAL A 180 7.07 -8.27 -0.41
CA VAL A 180 5.82 -8.40 0.34
C VAL A 180 6.00 -9.38 1.52
N ALA A 181 6.66 -10.51 1.30
CA ALA A 181 6.94 -11.49 2.34
C ALA A 181 7.87 -10.93 3.43
N ILE A 182 8.91 -10.18 3.05
CA ILE A 182 9.81 -9.49 3.99
C ILE A 182 9.03 -8.48 4.85
N LEU A 183 8.20 -7.64 4.22
CA LEU A 183 7.40 -6.65 4.95
C LEU A 183 6.42 -7.32 5.92
N ARG A 184 5.76 -8.39 5.50
CA ARG A 184 4.88 -9.19 6.37
C ARG A 184 5.65 -9.71 7.58
N TYR A 185 6.81 -10.31 7.36
CA TYR A 185 7.63 -10.85 8.43
C TYR A 185 8.14 -9.77 9.40
N LEU A 186 8.50 -8.60 8.88
CA LEU A 186 8.88 -7.45 9.73
C LEU A 186 7.72 -6.99 10.62
N VAL A 187 6.49 -6.96 10.10
CA VAL A 187 5.30 -6.65 10.90
C VAL A 187 5.07 -7.73 11.97
N GLU A 188 5.20 -9.01 11.64
CA GLU A 188 5.09 -10.12 12.58
C GLU A 188 6.14 -10.03 13.70
N LEU A 189 7.39 -9.70 13.36
CA LEU A 189 8.45 -9.46 14.34
C LEU A 189 8.13 -8.28 15.25
N HIS A 190 7.61 -7.18 14.71
CA HIS A 190 7.20 -6.02 15.50
C HIS A 190 6.07 -6.36 16.49
N GLU A 191 5.21 -7.29 16.12
CA GLU A 191 4.12 -7.80 16.97
C GLU A 191 4.57 -8.90 17.93
N GLY A 192 5.84 -9.19 18.01
CA GLY A 192 6.39 -10.25 18.88
C GLY A 192 6.13 -11.68 18.37
N ARG A 193 5.75 -11.83 17.12
CA ARG A 193 5.54 -13.09 16.44
C ARG A 193 6.71 -13.35 15.48
N GLY A 194 7.50 -14.34 15.71
CA GLY A 194 8.63 -14.68 14.86
C GLY A 194 9.96 -14.70 15.62
N HIS A 195 11.03 -15.03 14.92
CA HIS A 195 12.36 -15.10 15.48
C HIS A 195 13.32 -14.20 14.74
N VAL A 196 14.16 -13.51 15.49
CA VAL A 196 15.36 -12.85 14.96
C VAL A 196 16.48 -13.89 15.00
N ASP A 197 17.25 -14.01 13.93
CA ASP A 197 18.44 -14.86 13.94
C ASP A 197 19.51 -14.21 14.82
N ASP A 198 20.12 -15.00 15.68
CA ASP A 198 21.27 -14.61 16.50
C ASP A 198 22.53 -14.47 15.64
#